data_ba1811fbcecf1fe1111cc33bb12c55e8
#
_entry.id   ba1811fbcecf1fe1111cc33bb12c55e8
#
_cell.length_a   1.000
_cell.length_b   1.000
_cell.length_c   1.000
_cell.angle_alpha   90.00
_cell.angle_beta   90.00
_cell.angle_gamma   90.00
#
_symmetry.space_group_name_H-M   'P 1'
#
loop_
_entity.id
_entity.type
_entity.pdbx_description
1 polymer ?
#
loop_
_entity_poly.entity_id
_entity_poly.type
_entity_poly.pdbx_seq_one_letter_code
_entity_poly.pdbx_strand_id
1 'polypeptide(L)'
;MAQVSYEEVNLMLRLYDMRREPRLRQARAWFVENFHPTSVEDMMEKYPQGSEENTYIRMVISYWDMVASIVNRGLINDELFFESNGEIWVVWDRMRTIVPIWRGAFKNPRLFANIEETYKRLEAWREKHAPGSSAAMRNMMAQIISKPKGA
;
A
#
# COMPACT_ATOMS: atom_id res chain seq x y z
N MET A 1 -20.53 -15.07 -10.54
CA MET A 1 -19.89 -13.76 -10.27
C MET A 1 -20.90 -12.87 -9.54
N ALA A 2 -20.48 -12.26 -8.45
CA ALA A 2 -21.28 -11.22 -7.82
C ALA A 2 -21.46 -10.06 -8.81
N GLN A 3 -22.67 -9.56 -8.92
CA GLN A 3 -22.96 -8.42 -9.81
C GLN A 3 -22.39 -7.14 -9.20
N VAL A 4 -21.52 -6.47 -9.93
CA VAL A 4 -20.96 -5.19 -9.54
C VAL A 4 -21.95 -4.07 -9.80
N SER A 5 -22.16 -3.19 -8.84
CA SER A 5 -23.08 -2.07 -8.99
C SER A 5 -22.39 -0.85 -9.63
N TYR A 6 -23.18 0.03 -10.18
CA TYR A 6 -22.72 1.30 -10.72
C TYR A 6 -22.09 2.18 -9.62
N GLU A 7 -22.65 2.14 -8.42
CA GLU A 7 -22.15 2.86 -7.26
C GLU A 7 -20.74 2.39 -6.84
N GLU A 8 -20.49 1.08 -6.88
CA GLU A 8 -19.16 0.52 -6.60
C GLU A 8 -18.12 1.04 -7.61
N VAL A 9 -18.46 1.04 -8.88
CA VAL A 9 -17.58 1.56 -9.93
C VAL A 9 -17.33 3.06 -9.73
N ASN A 10 -18.36 3.84 -9.45
CA ASN A 10 -18.21 5.27 -9.17
C ASN A 10 -17.32 5.54 -7.96
N LEU A 11 -17.50 4.78 -6.89
CA LEU A 11 -16.66 4.91 -5.69
C LEU A 11 -15.19 4.60 -6.02
N MET A 12 -14.94 3.52 -6.77
CA MET A 12 -13.59 3.16 -7.19
C MET A 12 -12.94 4.24 -8.06
N LEU A 13 -13.69 4.80 -9.01
CA LEU A 13 -13.19 5.89 -9.86
C LEU A 13 -12.90 7.15 -9.04
N ARG A 14 -13.71 7.45 -8.03
CA ARG A 14 -13.48 8.56 -7.13
C ARG A 14 -12.18 8.38 -6.32
N LEU A 15 -11.94 7.18 -5.82
CA LEU A 15 -10.69 6.86 -5.11
C LEU A 15 -9.48 6.98 -6.05
N TYR A 16 -9.65 6.58 -7.31
CA TYR A 16 -8.61 6.74 -8.34
C TYR A 16 -8.29 8.22 -8.59
N ASP A 17 -9.31 9.06 -8.71
CA ASP A 17 -9.12 10.50 -8.87
C ASP A 17 -8.38 11.11 -7.67
N MET A 18 -8.74 10.72 -6.45
CA MET A 18 -8.10 11.23 -5.23
C MET A 18 -6.61 10.91 -5.20
N ARG A 19 -6.19 9.70 -5.62
CA ARG A 19 -4.77 9.35 -5.61
C ARG A 19 -3.95 10.04 -6.71
N ARG A 20 -4.61 10.63 -7.70
CA ARG A 20 -3.98 11.41 -8.77
C ARG A 20 -3.70 12.86 -8.37
N GLU A 21 -4.18 13.31 -7.22
CA GLU A 21 -3.85 14.62 -6.70
C GLU A 21 -2.32 14.78 -6.72
N PRO A 22 -1.78 15.93 -7.22
CA PRO A 22 -0.34 16.06 -7.53
C PRO A 22 0.59 15.75 -6.37
N ARG A 23 0.26 16.18 -5.16
CA ARG A 23 1.11 15.93 -3.99
C ARG A 23 1.07 14.47 -3.56
N LEU A 24 -0.09 13.84 -3.58
CA LEU A 24 -0.20 12.41 -3.27
C LEU A 24 0.49 11.56 -4.35
N ARG A 25 0.38 11.95 -5.61
CA ARG A 25 1.11 11.29 -6.69
C ARG A 25 2.62 11.34 -6.47
N GLN A 26 3.13 12.49 -6.07
CA GLN A 26 4.55 12.67 -5.75
C GLN A 26 4.96 11.80 -4.56
N ALA A 27 4.16 11.79 -3.51
CA ALA A 27 4.39 10.96 -2.32
C ALA A 27 4.42 9.47 -2.66
N ARG A 28 3.48 9.01 -3.50
CA ARG A 28 3.40 7.61 -3.92
C ARG A 28 4.62 7.19 -4.76
N ALA A 29 5.04 8.01 -5.70
CA ALA A 29 6.23 7.74 -6.50
C ALA A 29 7.46 7.62 -5.59
N TRP A 30 7.66 8.56 -4.71
CA TRP A 30 8.75 8.52 -3.75
C TRP A 30 8.71 7.26 -2.86
N PHE A 31 7.52 6.93 -2.32
CA PHE A 31 7.33 5.79 -1.42
C PHE A 31 7.75 4.47 -2.10
N VAL A 32 7.25 4.22 -3.29
CA VAL A 32 7.55 2.97 -4.02
C VAL A 32 9.04 2.85 -4.33
N GLU A 33 9.68 3.95 -4.69
CA GLU A 33 11.10 3.95 -5.08
C GLU A 33 12.07 3.90 -3.88
N ASN A 34 11.68 4.48 -2.75
CA ASN A 34 12.64 4.76 -1.67
C ASN A 34 12.30 4.11 -0.33
N PHE A 35 11.03 3.87 -0.03
CA PHE A 35 10.64 3.42 1.30
C PHE A 35 10.77 1.89 1.44
N HIS A 36 11.83 1.46 2.11
CA HIS A 36 12.07 0.04 2.43
C HIS A 36 12.89 -0.05 3.71
N PRO A 37 12.33 0.41 4.85
CA PRO A 37 13.08 0.45 6.10
C PRO A 37 13.46 -0.96 6.58
N THR A 38 14.65 -1.10 7.13
CA THR A 38 15.13 -2.35 7.72
C THR A 38 14.78 -2.44 9.20
N SER A 39 14.55 -1.28 9.85
CA SER A 39 14.16 -1.16 11.24
C SER A 39 13.47 0.18 11.47
N VAL A 40 12.87 0.34 12.65
CA VAL A 40 12.28 1.64 13.04
C VAL A 40 13.38 2.69 13.22
N GLU A 41 14.52 2.30 13.77
CA GLU A 41 15.67 3.19 13.94
C GLU A 41 16.18 3.69 12.58
N ASP A 42 16.32 2.80 11.60
CA ASP A 42 16.69 3.15 10.23
C ASP A 42 15.72 4.16 9.63
N MET A 43 14.43 3.90 9.80
CA MET A 43 13.37 4.80 9.32
C MET A 43 13.44 6.18 9.98
N MET A 44 13.59 6.22 11.31
CA MET A 44 13.63 7.47 12.07
C MET A 44 14.88 8.30 11.76
N GLU A 45 15.99 7.64 11.48
CA GLU A 45 17.24 8.31 11.08
C GLU A 45 17.11 8.93 9.69
N LYS A 46 16.59 8.16 8.72
CA LYS A 46 16.46 8.62 7.34
C LYS A 46 15.31 9.60 7.12
N TYR A 47 14.21 9.39 7.83
CA TYR A 47 12.95 10.11 7.62
C TYR A 47 12.41 10.62 8.96
N PRO A 48 13.11 11.54 9.62
CA PRO A 48 12.70 12.03 10.93
C PRO A 48 11.35 12.75 10.86
N GLN A 49 10.66 12.78 11.99
CA GLN A 49 9.41 13.50 12.13
C GLN A 49 9.61 14.97 11.75
N GLY A 50 8.74 15.51 10.92
CA GLY A 50 8.84 16.87 10.38
C GLY A 50 9.54 16.95 9.03
N SER A 51 10.19 15.87 8.55
CA SER A 51 10.74 15.85 7.20
C SER A 51 9.64 15.69 6.15
N GLU A 52 9.93 16.08 4.92
CA GLU A 52 9.01 15.92 3.79
C GLU A 52 8.75 14.44 3.52
N GLU A 53 9.79 13.61 3.59
CA GLU A 53 9.71 12.17 3.38
C GLU A 53 8.80 11.49 4.42
N ASN A 54 8.90 11.89 5.68
CA ASN A 54 8.00 11.40 6.73
C ASN A 54 6.55 11.78 6.43
N THR A 55 6.31 12.98 5.91
CA THR A 55 4.98 13.41 5.47
C THR A 55 4.48 12.53 4.32
N TYR A 56 5.32 12.21 3.34
CA TYR A 56 4.96 11.31 2.24
C TYR A 56 4.56 9.92 2.74
N ILE A 57 5.34 9.36 3.67
CA ILE A 57 5.03 8.05 4.26
C ILE A 57 3.64 8.05 4.87
N ARG A 58 3.32 9.05 5.68
CA ARG A 58 2.01 9.16 6.32
C ARG A 58 0.88 9.36 5.31
N MET A 59 1.10 10.17 4.27
CA MET A 59 0.11 10.40 3.21
C MET A 59 -0.23 9.10 2.49
N VAL A 60 0.77 8.35 2.09
CA VAL A 60 0.56 7.10 1.33
C VAL A 60 -0.12 6.03 2.17
N ILE A 61 0.38 5.80 3.37
CA ILE A 61 -0.17 4.76 4.26
C ILE A 61 -1.60 5.10 4.67
N SER A 62 -1.86 6.35 5.07
CA SER A 62 -3.22 6.74 5.48
C SER A 62 -4.22 6.67 4.33
N TYR A 63 -3.81 7.04 3.12
CA TYR A 63 -4.67 6.90 1.94
C TYR A 63 -5.06 5.43 1.71
N TRP A 64 -4.08 4.55 1.65
CA TRP A 64 -4.35 3.14 1.35
C TRP A 64 -5.05 2.42 2.51
N ASP A 65 -4.81 2.80 3.75
CA ASP A 65 -5.54 2.23 4.89
C ASP A 65 -7.01 2.64 4.85
N MET A 66 -7.31 3.88 4.48
CA MET A 66 -8.68 4.35 4.26
C MET A 66 -9.36 3.57 3.13
N VAL A 67 -8.69 3.43 1.98
CA VAL A 67 -9.21 2.66 0.84
C VAL A 67 -9.48 1.21 1.26
N ALA A 68 -8.54 0.59 1.93
CA ALA A 68 -8.68 -0.78 2.44
C ALA A 68 -9.89 -0.91 3.38
N SER A 69 -10.12 0.06 4.24
CA SER A 69 -11.27 0.03 5.14
C SER A 69 -12.60 0.03 4.39
N ILE A 70 -12.67 0.72 3.26
CA ILE A 70 -13.85 0.75 2.39
C ILE A 70 -14.05 -0.61 1.70
N VAL A 71 -12.98 -1.15 1.14
CA VAL A 71 -13.01 -2.45 0.44
C VAL A 71 -13.36 -3.58 1.40
N ASN A 72 -12.77 -3.58 2.60
CA ASN A 72 -13.01 -4.61 3.61
C ASN A 72 -14.45 -4.61 4.13
N ARG A 73 -15.17 -3.50 4.00
CA ARG A 73 -16.59 -3.41 4.34
C ARG A 73 -17.52 -3.89 3.22
N GLY A 74 -16.96 -4.33 2.10
CA GLY A 74 -17.73 -4.83 0.98
C GLY A 74 -18.37 -3.76 0.12
N LEU A 75 -17.93 -2.51 0.21
CA LEU A 75 -18.48 -1.40 -0.58
C LEU A 75 -17.95 -1.38 -2.02
N ILE A 76 -16.86 -2.09 -2.29
CA ILE A 76 -16.32 -2.32 -3.63
C ILE A 76 -16.04 -3.81 -3.76
N ASN A 77 -16.49 -4.41 -4.86
CA ASN A 77 -16.23 -5.81 -5.17
C ASN A 77 -14.72 -6.10 -5.19
N ASP A 78 -14.29 -7.18 -4.55
CA ASP A 78 -12.88 -7.54 -4.43
C ASP A 78 -12.17 -7.69 -5.77
N GLU A 79 -12.76 -8.43 -6.71
CA GLU A 79 -12.14 -8.64 -8.02
C GLU A 79 -11.99 -7.34 -8.78
N LEU A 80 -13.05 -6.54 -8.81
CA LEU A 80 -13.02 -5.21 -9.44
C LEU A 80 -11.87 -4.36 -8.87
N PHE A 81 -11.71 -4.37 -7.56
CA PHE A 81 -10.66 -3.61 -6.90
C PHE A 81 -9.27 -4.19 -7.18
N PHE A 82 -9.11 -5.51 -7.06
CA PHE A 82 -7.80 -6.17 -7.20
C PHE A 82 -7.24 -6.07 -8.62
N GLU A 83 -8.10 -6.03 -9.64
CA GLU A 83 -7.66 -5.92 -11.03
C GLU A 83 -6.85 -4.66 -11.33
N SER A 84 -7.10 -3.56 -10.62
CA SER A 84 -6.52 -2.25 -10.96
C SER A 84 -5.83 -1.53 -9.79
N ASN A 85 -5.76 -2.11 -8.59
CA ASN A 85 -5.22 -1.45 -7.40
C ASN A 85 -4.07 -2.25 -6.76
N GLY A 86 -3.13 -2.70 -7.58
CA GLY A 86 -1.99 -3.48 -7.10
C GLY A 86 -1.02 -2.74 -6.18
N GLU A 87 -1.02 -1.42 -6.20
CA GLU A 87 -0.11 -0.62 -5.37
C GLU A 87 -0.30 -0.85 -3.87
N ILE A 88 -1.53 -1.15 -3.42
CA ILE A 88 -1.78 -1.43 -2.00
C ILE A 88 -0.96 -2.63 -1.51
N TRP A 89 -0.73 -3.61 -2.37
CA TRP A 89 0.14 -4.75 -2.07
C TRP A 89 1.59 -4.30 -1.85
N VAL A 90 2.09 -3.42 -2.71
CA VAL A 90 3.44 -2.87 -2.60
C VAL A 90 3.59 -2.07 -1.31
N VAL A 91 2.61 -1.24 -0.97
CA VAL A 91 2.63 -0.43 0.24
C VAL A 91 2.75 -1.31 1.49
N TRP A 92 1.92 -2.36 1.60
CA TRP A 92 2.04 -3.28 2.73
C TRP A 92 3.39 -4.01 2.75
N ASP A 93 3.85 -4.49 1.61
CA ASP A 93 5.12 -5.20 1.53
C ASP A 93 6.30 -4.33 2.01
N ARG A 94 6.25 -3.02 1.75
CA ARG A 94 7.26 -2.05 2.21
C ARG A 94 7.20 -1.79 3.72
N MET A 95 6.01 -1.79 4.32
CA MET A 95 5.82 -1.38 5.72
C MET A 95 5.72 -2.54 6.70
N ARG A 96 5.51 -3.75 6.25
CA ARG A 96 5.19 -4.92 7.10
C ARG A 96 6.24 -5.22 8.18
N THR A 97 7.50 -4.91 7.94
CA THR A 97 8.58 -5.18 8.89
C THR A 97 8.53 -4.28 10.12
N ILE A 98 8.01 -3.06 9.97
CA ILE A 98 7.95 -2.07 11.04
C ILE A 98 6.58 -2.01 11.72
N VAL A 99 5.52 -2.55 11.11
CA VAL A 99 4.16 -2.50 11.66
C VAL A 99 4.04 -3.14 13.05
N PRO A 100 4.60 -4.33 13.32
CA PRO A 100 4.51 -4.93 14.66
C PRO A 100 5.10 -4.02 15.75
N ILE A 101 6.18 -3.33 15.44
CA ILE A 101 6.84 -2.41 16.39
C ILE A 101 5.95 -1.19 16.64
N TRP A 102 5.37 -0.61 15.59
CA TRP A 102 4.41 0.49 15.71
C TRP A 102 3.18 0.09 16.52
N ARG A 103 2.64 -1.10 16.28
CA ARG A 103 1.50 -1.62 17.05
C ARG A 103 1.81 -1.68 18.55
N GLY A 104 3.02 -2.11 18.89
CA GLY A 104 3.46 -2.13 20.28
C GLY A 104 3.66 -0.72 20.86
N ALA A 105 4.32 0.15 20.13
CA ALA A 105 4.62 1.52 20.57
C ALA A 105 3.35 2.35 20.78
N PHE A 106 2.37 2.22 19.87
CA PHE A 106 1.09 2.93 19.98
C PHE A 106 0.05 2.17 20.82
N LYS A 107 0.39 0.98 21.33
CA LYS A 107 -0.53 0.10 22.08
C LYS A 107 -1.83 -0.14 21.32
N ASN A 108 -1.70 -0.29 19.99
CA ASN A 108 -2.83 -0.49 19.10
C ASN A 108 -2.57 -1.70 18.18
N PRO A 109 -3.05 -2.89 18.55
CA PRO A 109 -2.84 -4.10 17.75
C PRO A 109 -3.60 -4.06 16.41
N ARG A 110 -4.53 -3.14 16.23
CA ARG A 110 -5.30 -2.99 14.99
C ARG A 110 -4.75 -1.93 14.05
N LEU A 111 -3.62 -1.29 14.41
CA LEU A 111 -3.00 -0.28 13.56
C LEU A 111 -2.69 -0.88 12.19
N PHE A 112 -3.19 -0.27 11.12
CA PHE A 112 -3.03 -0.71 9.73
C PHE A 112 -3.58 -2.13 9.45
N ALA A 113 -4.53 -2.60 10.26
CA ALA A 113 -5.16 -3.90 10.05
C ALA A 113 -5.93 -3.97 8.73
N ASN A 114 -6.47 -2.86 8.26
CA ASN A 114 -7.22 -2.84 6.99
C ASN A 114 -6.31 -3.10 5.79
N ILE A 115 -5.15 -2.44 5.71
CA ILE A 115 -4.19 -2.71 4.62
C ILE A 115 -3.75 -4.18 4.67
N GLU A 116 -3.42 -4.69 5.84
CA GLU A 116 -2.98 -6.08 6.02
C GLU A 116 -4.03 -7.07 5.51
N GLU A 117 -5.28 -6.87 5.89
CA GLU A 117 -6.39 -7.74 5.46
C GLU A 117 -6.57 -7.70 3.94
N THR A 118 -6.59 -6.51 3.36
CA THR A 118 -6.71 -6.36 1.90
C THR A 118 -5.52 -6.97 1.18
N TYR A 119 -4.32 -6.78 1.71
CA TYR A 119 -3.10 -7.40 1.16
C TYR A 119 -3.22 -8.92 1.10
N LYS A 120 -3.66 -9.55 2.20
CA LYS A 120 -3.80 -11.02 2.26
C LYS A 120 -4.79 -11.52 1.20
N ARG A 121 -5.93 -10.85 1.05
CA ARG A 121 -6.94 -11.25 0.07
C ARG A 121 -6.47 -11.02 -1.37
N LEU A 122 -5.79 -9.89 -1.62
CA LEU A 122 -5.20 -9.61 -2.94
C LEU A 122 -4.12 -10.63 -3.30
N GLU A 123 -3.26 -10.98 -2.37
CA GLU A 123 -2.22 -11.99 -2.61
C GLU A 123 -2.83 -13.36 -2.92
N ALA A 124 -3.83 -13.79 -2.16
CA ALA A 124 -4.52 -15.05 -2.40
C ALA A 124 -5.21 -15.05 -3.78
N TRP A 125 -5.88 -13.96 -4.14
CA TRP A 125 -6.51 -13.82 -5.44
C TRP A 125 -5.49 -13.86 -6.58
N ARG A 126 -4.39 -13.16 -6.43
CA ARG A 126 -3.31 -13.14 -7.42
C ARG A 126 -2.69 -14.51 -7.62
N GLU A 127 -2.36 -15.22 -6.54
CA GLU A 127 -1.78 -16.55 -6.61
C GLU A 127 -2.72 -17.58 -7.23
N LYS A 128 -4.02 -17.44 -7.01
CA LYS A 128 -5.04 -18.27 -7.64
C LYS A 128 -5.10 -18.07 -9.15
N HIS A 129 -5.00 -16.81 -9.62
CA HIS A 129 -5.14 -16.48 -11.05
C HIS A 129 -3.82 -16.53 -11.82
N ALA A 130 -2.71 -16.27 -11.14
CA ALA A 130 -1.37 -16.20 -11.73
C ALA A 130 -0.32 -16.72 -10.73
N PRO A 131 -0.21 -18.03 -10.54
CA PRO A 131 0.74 -18.61 -9.59
C PRO A 131 2.17 -18.11 -9.82
N GLY A 132 2.85 -17.70 -8.76
CA GLY A 132 4.21 -17.19 -8.81
C GLY A 132 4.32 -15.69 -9.08
N SER A 133 3.22 -15.00 -9.35
CA SER A 133 3.27 -13.58 -9.69
C SER A 133 3.67 -12.69 -8.52
N SER A 134 3.33 -13.04 -7.28
CA SER A 134 3.75 -12.28 -6.09
C SER A 134 5.26 -12.34 -5.89
N ALA A 135 5.88 -13.49 -6.08
CA ALA A 135 7.34 -13.64 -6.02
C ALA A 135 8.02 -12.82 -7.12
N ALA A 136 7.47 -12.86 -8.34
CA ALA A 136 7.98 -12.06 -9.46
C ALA A 136 7.88 -10.56 -9.17
N MET A 137 6.78 -10.12 -8.59
CA MET A 137 6.58 -8.72 -8.20
C MET A 137 7.59 -8.29 -7.12
N ARG A 138 7.83 -9.12 -6.10
CA ARG A 138 8.85 -8.83 -5.09
C ARG A 138 10.23 -8.66 -5.69
N ASN A 139 10.60 -9.54 -6.63
CA ASN A 139 11.89 -9.43 -7.32
C ASN A 139 12.01 -8.14 -8.13
N MET A 140 10.97 -7.75 -8.85
CA MET A 140 10.93 -6.48 -9.60
C MET A 140 11.06 -5.28 -8.66
N MET A 141 10.33 -5.27 -7.56
CA MET A 141 10.39 -4.18 -6.58
C MET A 141 11.77 -4.07 -5.92
N ALA A 142 12.43 -5.20 -5.66
CA ALA A 142 13.79 -5.21 -5.13
C ALA A 142 14.79 -4.60 -6.12
N GLN A 143 14.62 -4.83 -7.41
CA GLN A 143 15.46 -4.25 -8.45
C GLN A 143 15.31 -2.73 -8.55
N ILE A 144 14.09 -2.21 -8.37
CA ILE A 144 13.83 -0.76 -8.36
C ILE A 144 14.62 -0.08 -7.24
N ILE A 145 14.62 -0.68 -6.04
CA ILE A 145 15.31 -0.14 -4.87
C ILE A 145 16.84 -0.20 -5.05
N SER A 146 17.34 -1.27 -5.68
CA SER A 146 18.80 -1.49 -5.81
C SER A 146 19.47 -0.64 -6.87
N LYS A 147 18.71 0.05 -7.74
CA LYS A 147 19.29 0.93 -8.76
C LYS A 147 19.90 2.18 -8.11
N PRO A 148 21.15 2.53 -8.47
CA PRO A 148 21.75 3.77 -8.01
C PRO A 148 20.95 4.97 -8.48
N LYS A 149 20.74 5.95 -7.61
CA LYS A 149 20.13 7.22 -8.00
C LYS A 149 21.10 7.94 -8.93
N GLY A 150 20.63 8.31 -10.14
CA GLY A 150 21.41 9.10 -11.09
C GLY A 150 22.21 8.32 -12.13
N ALA A 151 21.91 7.06 -12.30
CA ALA A 151 22.40 6.30 -13.45
C ALA A 151 21.52 6.51 -14.67
#